data_1a82c687250cd640c308239e54e23f67
#
_entry.id   1a82c687250cd640c308239e54e23f67
#
_cell.length_a   1.000
_cell.length_b   1.000
_cell.length_c   1.000
_cell.angle_alpha   90.00
_cell.angle_beta   90.00
_cell.angle_gamma   90.00
#
_symmetry.space_group_name_H-M   'P 1'
#
loop_
_entity.id
_entity.type
_entity.pdbx_description
1 polymer ?
#
loop_
_entity_poly.entity_id
_entity_poly.type
_entity_poly.pdbx_seq_one_letter_code
_entity_poly.pdbx_strand_id
1 'polypeptide(L)'
;MRYDEDSYDISKLIGKMINSYNGMMEVINHINAIMNKTKILSLNSSIEAARAGAAGRGFLVIATEISNFSKQSQDATNEGRKHMKDLNADINSVVGVRTADVAYDLMDKIDRSMFERQCDILAWARLKSIREVTEHCSEERQVEVSDLLHEYVDVFDVYEEIIIVDANGKALATGDNKDYIGQDYSSEDWFKRCMRQNDSYVSDMYYSDKLKKYTVSFSAPIISENGKKVGVISVRLNWEAIYDIIDRAKIGETGEVFVINKTGEVIASKNRMDILNRNLTDAYSAARDVISGKEYGYEIEEINGEITAIIVYAHTKGYKSFSGKEWSVVVKEVF
;
A
#
# COMPACT_ATOMS: atom_id res chain seq x y z
N MET A 1 6.42 -35.53 -0.43
CA MET A 1 7.24 -34.34 -0.70
C MET A 1 6.83 -33.29 0.32
N ARG A 2 7.66 -33.02 1.33
CA ARG A 2 7.44 -31.88 2.22
C ARG A 2 7.83 -30.66 1.42
N TYR A 3 6.86 -29.82 1.09
CA TYR A 3 7.13 -28.51 0.52
C TYR A 3 7.69 -27.64 1.65
N ASP A 4 8.89 -27.11 1.44
CA ASP A 4 9.56 -26.18 2.34
C ASP A 4 8.74 -24.88 2.34
N GLU A 5 8.32 -24.37 3.50
CA GLU A 5 7.56 -23.11 3.60
C GLU A 5 8.32 -21.93 2.96
N ASP A 6 9.64 -21.98 2.93
CA ASP A 6 10.52 -21.03 2.24
C ASP A 6 10.38 -21.03 0.70
N SER A 7 9.80 -22.09 0.09
CA SER A 7 9.66 -22.18 -1.38
C SER A 7 8.49 -21.36 -1.93
N TYR A 8 7.60 -20.83 -1.08
CA TYR A 8 6.44 -20.02 -1.46
C TYR A 8 6.63 -18.51 -1.26
N ASP A 9 7.81 -18.08 -0.82
CA ASP A 9 8.11 -16.65 -0.74
C ASP A 9 8.53 -16.13 -2.12
N ILE A 10 7.57 -15.54 -2.82
CA ILE A 10 7.77 -15.00 -4.17
C ILE A 10 8.84 -13.90 -4.15
N SER A 11 8.97 -13.13 -3.06
CA SER A 11 10.01 -12.09 -2.93
C SER A 11 11.42 -12.71 -2.92
N LYS A 12 11.61 -13.85 -2.24
CA LYS A 12 12.88 -14.61 -2.28
C LYS A 12 13.16 -15.18 -3.68
N LEU A 13 12.12 -15.63 -4.41
CA LEU A 13 12.28 -16.08 -5.79
C LEU A 13 12.71 -14.94 -6.72
N ILE A 14 12.08 -13.79 -6.61
CA ILE A 14 12.43 -12.60 -7.37
C ILE A 14 13.87 -12.18 -7.05
N GLY A 15 14.25 -12.13 -5.77
CA GLY A 15 15.63 -11.85 -5.38
C GLY A 15 16.65 -12.82 -6.01
N LYS A 16 16.33 -14.12 -6.08
CA LYS A 16 17.17 -15.12 -6.79
C LYS A 16 17.23 -14.85 -8.30
N MET A 17 16.14 -14.43 -8.93
CA MET A 17 16.12 -14.08 -10.36
C MET A 17 16.99 -12.86 -10.65
N ILE A 18 16.90 -11.81 -9.84
CA ILE A 18 17.73 -10.60 -9.94
C ILE A 18 19.21 -10.95 -9.75
N ASN A 19 19.56 -11.76 -8.73
CA ASN A 19 20.93 -12.19 -8.51
C ASN A 19 21.47 -13.03 -9.69
N SER A 20 20.64 -13.91 -10.26
CA SER A 20 21.01 -14.71 -11.45
C SER A 20 21.23 -13.83 -12.67
N TYR A 21 20.37 -12.81 -12.88
CA TYR A 21 20.54 -11.81 -13.93
C TYR A 21 21.87 -11.04 -13.78
N ASN A 22 22.16 -10.54 -12.58
CA ASN A 22 23.39 -9.80 -12.30
C ASN A 22 24.64 -10.69 -12.55
N GLY A 23 24.62 -11.93 -12.07
CA GLY A 23 25.70 -12.89 -12.32
C GLY A 23 25.91 -13.19 -13.81
N MET A 24 24.82 -13.33 -14.59
CA MET A 24 24.92 -13.55 -16.03
C MET A 24 25.49 -12.32 -16.75
N MET A 25 25.10 -11.11 -16.35
CA MET A 25 25.66 -9.86 -16.90
C MET A 25 27.16 -9.74 -16.61
N GLU A 26 27.62 -10.15 -15.44
CA GLU A 26 29.05 -10.21 -15.10
C GLU A 26 29.81 -11.17 -16.01
N VAL A 27 29.26 -12.38 -16.24
CA VAL A 27 29.83 -13.35 -17.19
C VAL A 27 29.91 -12.78 -18.60
N ILE A 28 28.86 -12.14 -19.09
CA ILE A 28 28.85 -11.47 -20.40
C ILE A 28 29.92 -10.40 -20.49
N ASN A 29 30.12 -9.58 -19.46
CA ASN A 29 31.18 -8.57 -19.42
C ASN A 29 32.58 -9.20 -19.44
N HIS A 30 32.80 -10.31 -18.72
CA HIS A 30 34.04 -11.07 -18.74
C HIS A 30 34.35 -11.63 -20.13
N ILE A 31 33.37 -12.24 -20.80
CA ILE A 31 33.54 -12.76 -22.16
C ILE A 31 33.92 -11.63 -23.11
N ASN A 32 33.26 -10.47 -23.04
CA ASN A 32 33.62 -9.30 -23.87
C ASN A 32 35.07 -8.85 -23.62
N ALA A 33 35.52 -8.82 -22.37
CA ALA A 33 36.90 -8.46 -22.05
C ALA A 33 37.90 -9.49 -22.64
N ILE A 34 37.61 -10.78 -22.60
CA ILE A 34 38.42 -11.84 -23.20
C ILE A 34 38.47 -11.65 -24.72
N MET A 35 37.31 -11.43 -25.38
CA MET A 35 37.24 -11.24 -26.84
C MET A 35 38.04 -10.03 -27.30
N ASN A 36 37.97 -8.92 -26.56
CA ASN A 36 38.80 -7.74 -26.85
C ASN A 36 40.30 -8.04 -26.78
N LYS A 37 40.76 -8.77 -25.73
CA LYS A 37 42.17 -9.17 -25.62
C LYS A 37 42.57 -10.13 -26.74
N THR A 38 41.70 -11.07 -27.11
CA THR A 38 41.95 -12.05 -28.22
C THR A 38 42.05 -11.34 -29.55
N LYS A 39 41.22 -10.30 -29.79
CA LYS A 39 41.27 -9.46 -31.00
C LYS A 39 42.60 -8.70 -31.10
N ILE A 40 43.07 -8.12 -30.01
CA ILE A 40 44.38 -7.41 -29.96
C ILE A 40 45.49 -8.40 -30.21
N LEU A 41 45.47 -9.63 -29.62
CA LEU A 41 46.45 -10.65 -29.81
C LEU A 41 46.49 -11.12 -31.26
N SER A 42 45.35 -11.34 -31.90
CA SER A 42 45.27 -11.74 -33.31
C SER A 42 45.80 -10.65 -34.24
N LEU A 43 45.52 -9.38 -33.95
CA LEU A 43 46.08 -8.27 -34.71
C LEU A 43 47.60 -8.20 -34.61
N ASN A 44 48.18 -8.28 -33.40
CA ASN A 44 49.61 -8.33 -33.18
C ASN A 44 50.27 -9.52 -33.88
N SER A 45 49.63 -10.70 -33.84
CA SER A 45 50.09 -11.90 -34.55
C SER A 45 50.06 -11.71 -36.06
N SER A 46 49.05 -11.04 -36.60
CA SER A 46 48.95 -10.76 -38.04
C SER A 46 50.06 -9.77 -38.50
N ILE A 47 50.40 -8.77 -37.66
CA ILE A 47 51.48 -7.83 -37.93
C ILE A 47 52.82 -8.56 -37.96
N GLU A 48 53.10 -9.42 -36.98
CA GLU A 48 54.35 -10.16 -36.91
C GLU A 48 54.49 -11.21 -38.01
N ALA A 49 53.39 -11.87 -38.35
CA ALA A 49 53.34 -12.80 -39.50
C ALA A 49 53.64 -12.08 -40.83
N ALA A 50 53.08 -10.89 -41.03
CA ALA A 50 53.39 -10.05 -42.20
C ALA A 50 54.90 -9.66 -42.24
N ARG A 51 55.47 -9.34 -41.07
CA ARG A 51 56.88 -8.99 -40.92
C ARG A 51 57.84 -10.15 -41.28
N ALA A 52 57.43 -11.38 -41.01
CA ALA A 52 58.17 -12.60 -41.34
C ALA A 52 58.10 -13.01 -42.81
N GLY A 53 57.32 -12.28 -43.63
CA GLY A 53 57.21 -12.50 -45.08
C GLY A 53 56.75 -13.90 -45.45
N ALA A 54 57.46 -14.61 -46.34
CA ALA A 54 57.09 -15.93 -46.84
C ALA A 54 56.96 -16.99 -45.74
N ALA A 55 57.79 -16.91 -44.70
CA ALA A 55 57.75 -17.83 -43.55
C ALA A 55 56.50 -17.61 -42.63
N GLY A 56 55.95 -16.40 -42.64
CA GLY A 56 54.80 -16.04 -41.82
C GLY A 56 53.45 -16.34 -42.41
N ARG A 57 53.30 -16.80 -43.67
CA ARG A 57 52.03 -17.00 -44.36
C ARG A 57 51.03 -17.89 -43.62
N GLY A 58 51.50 -19.01 -43.02
CA GLY A 58 50.68 -19.91 -42.25
C GLY A 58 50.12 -19.29 -40.97
N PHE A 59 50.95 -18.51 -40.28
CA PHE A 59 50.56 -17.77 -39.06
C PHE A 59 49.57 -16.65 -39.36
N LEU A 60 49.64 -15.97 -40.53
CA LEU A 60 48.70 -14.96 -40.95
C LEU A 60 47.28 -15.53 -41.10
N VAL A 61 47.17 -16.75 -41.69
CA VAL A 61 45.86 -17.43 -41.81
C VAL A 61 45.27 -17.70 -40.46
N ILE A 62 46.07 -18.27 -39.53
CA ILE A 62 45.62 -18.57 -38.16
C ILE A 62 45.20 -17.30 -37.43
N ALA A 63 45.99 -16.24 -37.51
CA ALA A 63 45.67 -14.98 -36.87
C ALA A 63 44.38 -14.33 -37.42
N THR A 64 44.15 -14.43 -38.75
CA THR A 64 42.89 -14.00 -39.37
C THR A 64 41.69 -14.81 -38.89
N GLU A 65 41.84 -16.14 -38.76
CA GLU A 65 40.79 -17.01 -38.26
C GLU A 65 40.45 -16.69 -36.78
N ILE A 66 41.45 -16.46 -35.92
CA ILE A 66 41.26 -16.02 -34.54
C ILE A 66 40.52 -14.67 -34.48
N SER A 67 40.85 -13.74 -35.39
CA SER A 67 40.11 -12.45 -35.46
C SER A 67 38.66 -12.64 -35.83
N ASN A 68 38.38 -13.50 -36.83
CA ASN A 68 37.00 -13.80 -37.24
C ASN A 68 36.22 -14.49 -36.11
N PHE A 69 36.82 -15.45 -35.41
CA PHE A 69 36.21 -16.11 -34.27
C PHE A 69 35.94 -15.13 -33.13
N SER A 70 36.89 -14.22 -32.85
CA SER A 70 36.68 -13.18 -31.82
C SER A 70 35.53 -12.27 -32.18
N LYS A 71 35.35 -11.90 -33.46
CA LYS A 71 34.22 -11.09 -33.92
C LYS A 71 32.90 -11.82 -33.75
N GLN A 72 32.81 -13.09 -34.21
CA GLN A 72 31.59 -13.90 -34.07
C GLN A 72 31.19 -14.07 -32.59
N SER A 73 32.17 -14.33 -31.72
CA SER A 73 31.93 -14.44 -30.28
C SER A 73 31.46 -13.14 -29.67
N GLN A 74 31.98 -12.00 -30.14
CA GLN A 74 31.54 -10.69 -29.72
C GLN A 74 30.08 -10.39 -30.16
N ASP A 75 29.72 -10.78 -31.39
CA ASP A 75 28.36 -10.62 -31.91
C ASP A 75 27.37 -11.47 -31.09
N ALA A 76 27.69 -12.73 -30.81
CA ALA A 76 26.89 -13.62 -29.96
C ALA A 76 26.74 -13.10 -28.53
N THR A 77 27.82 -12.50 -27.97
CA THR A 77 27.79 -11.90 -26.63
C THR A 77 26.92 -10.66 -26.59
N ASN A 78 26.91 -9.85 -27.66
CA ASN A 78 26.04 -8.66 -27.78
C ASN A 78 24.56 -9.08 -27.90
N GLU A 79 24.25 -10.16 -28.61
CA GLU A 79 22.92 -10.74 -28.69
C GLU A 79 22.48 -11.26 -27.32
N GLY A 80 23.35 -12.01 -26.62
CA GLY A 80 23.09 -12.44 -25.24
C GLY A 80 22.80 -11.28 -24.28
N ARG A 81 23.56 -10.16 -24.40
CA ARG A 81 23.30 -8.95 -23.63
C ARG A 81 21.92 -8.35 -23.91
N LYS A 82 21.48 -8.39 -25.17
CA LYS A 82 20.13 -7.91 -25.53
C LYS A 82 19.06 -8.78 -24.86
N HIS A 83 19.18 -10.11 -24.95
CA HIS A 83 18.24 -11.02 -24.29
C HIS A 83 18.21 -10.84 -22.76
N MET A 84 19.37 -10.57 -22.15
CA MET A 84 19.42 -10.29 -20.71
C MET A 84 18.69 -8.98 -20.35
N LYS A 85 18.79 -7.93 -21.18
CA LYS A 85 18.02 -6.69 -20.97
C LYS A 85 16.52 -6.92 -21.09
N ASP A 86 16.09 -7.70 -22.09
CA ASP A 86 14.68 -8.04 -22.27
C ASP A 86 14.17 -8.83 -21.08
N LEU A 87 14.95 -9.82 -20.59
CA LEU A 87 14.63 -10.59 -19.39
C LEU A 87 14.52 -9.71 -18.13
N ASN A 88 15.39 -8.71 -17.98
CA ASN A 88 15.28 -7.78 -16.85
C ASN A 88 14.00 -6.97 -16.90
N ALA A 89 13.60 -6.49 -18.08
CA ALA A 89 12.33 -5.78 -18.27
C ALA A 89 11.12 -6.67 -17.91
N ASP A 90 11.17 -7.96 -18.29
CA ASP A 90 10.11 -8.92 -17.96
C ASP A 90 10.04 -9.19 -16.45
N ILE A 91 11.19 -9.38 -15.78
CA ILE A 91 11.26 -9.55 -14.31
C ILE A 91 10.61 -8.33 -13.63
N ASN A 92 10.97 -7.12 -14.06
CA ASN A 92 10.44 -5.89 -13.48
C ASN A 92 8.93 -5.75 -13.68
N SER A 93 8.45 -6.14 -14.86
CA SER A 93 7.00 -6.14 -15.12
C SER A 93 6.26 -7.12 -14.21
N VAL A 94 6.79 -8.32 -14.01
CA VAL A 94 6.20 -9.31 -13.10
C VAL A 94 6.19 -8.80 -11.66
N VAL A 95 7.29 -8.20 -11.20
CA VAL A 95 7.36 -7.61 -9.85
C VAL A 95 6.37 -6.47 -9.72
N GLY A 96 6.32 -5.55 -10.68
CA GLY A 96 5.40 -4.42 -10.67
C GLY A 96 3.94 -4.86 -10.59
N VAL A 97 3.52 -5.82 -11.43
CA VAL A 97 2.15 -6.36 -11.41
C VAL A 97 1.84 -7.02 -10.07
N ARG A 98 2.72 -7.91 -9.60
CA ARG A 98 2.51 -8.60 -8.32
C ARG A 98 2.38 -7.63 -7.14
N THR A 99 3.26 -6.64 -7.07
CA THR A 99 3.25 -5.67 -5.96
C THR A 99 2.03 -4.75 -6.06
N ALA A 100 1.56 -4.44 -7.28
CA ALA A 100 0.31 -3.73 -7.52
C ALA A 100 -0.91 -4.54 -7.04
N ASP A 101 -0.92 -5.86 -7.26
CA ASP A 101 -1.96 -6.75 -6.73
C ASP A 101 -1.99 -6.73 -5.20
N VAL A 102 -0.84 -6.67 -4.53
CA VAL A 102 -0.77 -6.52 -3.06
C VAL A 102 -1.35 -5.17 -2.62
N ALA A 103 -1.01 -4.08 -3.29
CA ALA A 103 -1.56 -2.76 -2.96
C ALA A 103 -3.08 -2.73 -3.14
N TYR A 104 -3.59 -3.33 -4.22
CA TYR A 104 -5.01 -3.46 -4.50
C TYR A 104 -5.74 -4.30 -3.44
N ASP A 105 -5.20 -5.47 -3.08
CA ASP A 105 -5.78 -6.35 -2.04
C ASP A 105 -5.85 -5.66 -0.67
N LEU A 106 -4.82 -4.90 -0.32
CA LEU A 106 -4.81 -4.10 0.90
C LEU A 106 -5.88 -3.02 0.89
N MET A 107 -6.03 -2.29 -0.23
CA MET A 107 -7.04 -1.23 -0.35
C MET A 107 -8.45 -1.82 -0.32
N ASP A 108 -8.70 -2.94 -1.00
CA ASP A 108 -9.99 -3.64 -0.96
C ASP A 108 -10.36 -4.11 0.47
N LYS A 109 -9.38 -4.62 1.23
CA LYS A 109 -9.58 -4.99 2.64
C LYS A 109 -9.91 -3.79 3.52
N ILE A 110 -9.24 -2.65 3.30
CA ILE A 110 -9.54 -1.41 4.01
C ILE A 110 -10.95 -0.94 3.67
N ASP A 111 -11.32 -0.88 2.39
CA ASP A 111 -12.66 -0.48 1.95
C ASP A 111 -13.76 -1.38 2.54
N ARG A 112 -13.55 -2.70 2.58
CA ARG A 112 -14.47 -3.66 3.21
C ARG A 112 -14.59 -3.42 4.70
N SER A 113 -13.49 -3.22 5.40
CA SER A 113 -13.49 -2.90 6.83
C SER A 113 -14.28 -1.61 7.11
N MET A 114 -14.07 -0.56 6.30
CA MET A 114 -14.81 0.69 6.43
C MET A 114 -16.32 0.52 6.15
N PHE A 115 -16.67 -0.27 5.12
CA PHE A 115 -18.06 -0.61 4.81
C PHE A 115 -18.75 -1.33 5.98
N GLU A 116 -18.10 -2.31 6.60
CA GLU A 116 -18.64 -3.03 7.76
C GLU A 116 -18.94 -2.06 8.90
N ARG A 117 -18.02 -1.17 9.23
CA ARG A 117 -18.23 -0.13 10.28
C ARG A 117 -19.36 0.82 9.94
N GLN A 118 -19.50 1.19 8.68
CA GLN A 118 -20.66 1.98 8.23
C GLN A 118 -21.97 1.21 8.40
N CYS A 119 -21.99 -0.09 8.11
CA CYS A 119 -23.15 -0.93 8.32
C CYS A 119 -23.52 -1.06 9.80
N ASP A 120 -22.53 -1.26 10.67
CA ASP A 120 -22.74 -1.36 12.12
C ASP A 120 -23.44 -0.12 12.66
N ILE A 121 -22.91 1.06 12.37
CA ILE A 121 -23.50 2.32 12.87
C ILE A 121 -24.91 2.58 12.32
N LEU A 122 -25.14 2.23 11.04
CA LEU A 122 -26.46 2.37 10.42
C LEU A 122 -27.48 1.40 11.01
N ALA A 123 -27.05 0.19 11.40
CA ALA A 123 -27.91 -0.78 12.07
C ALA A 123 -28.23 -0.34 13.50
N TRP A 124 -27.23 0.11 14.25
CA TRP A 124 -27.41 0.55 15.63
C TRP A 124 -28.28 1.81 15.73
N ALA A 125 -28.11 2.78 14.82
CA ALA A 125 -28.97 3.96 14.77
C ALA A 125 -30.48 3.64 14.65
N ARG A 126 -30.83 2.40 14.23
CA ARG A 126 -32.22 1.94 14.07
C ARG A 126 -32.74 1.12 15.24
N LEU A 127 -31.89 0.80 16.22
CA LEU A 127 -32.32 0.05 17.41
C LEU A 127 -33.34 0.85 18.23
N LYS A 128 -34.36 0.14 18.70
CA LYS A 128 -35.44 0.76 19.47
C LYS A 128 -34.93 1.42 20.74
N SER A 129 -34.07 0.75 21.51
CA SER A 129 -33.46 1.29 22.73
C SER A 129 -32.70 2.59 22.48
N ILE A 130 -31.95 2.67 21.36
CA ILE A 130 -31.19 3.87 20.98
C ILE A 130 -32.12 5.03 20.59
N ARG A 131 -33.22 4.76 19.90
CA ARG A 131 -34.23 5.79 19.59
C ARG A 131 -34.93 6.26 20.85
N GLU A 132 -35.34 5.35 21.73
CA GLU A 132 -36.07 5.70 22.97
C GLU A 132 -35.25 6.54 23.92
N VAL A 133 -33.94 6.30 24.07
CA VAL A 133 -33.09 7.14 24.94
C VAL A 133 -32.94 8.56 24.37
N THR A 134 -32.93 8.72 23.04
CA THR A 134 -32.85 10.04 22.41
C THR A 134 -34.18 10.80 22.42
N GLU A 135 -35.31 10.13 22.34
CA GLU A 135 -36.64 10.76 22.38
C GLU A 135 -37.15 11.02 23.80
N HIS A 136 -36.86 10.09 24.73
CA HIS A 136 -37.39 10.08 26.10
C HIS A 136 -36.28 9.68 27.09
N CYS A 137 -35.32 10.58 27.26
CA CYS A 137 -34.18 10.36 28.12
C CYS A 137 -34.62 10.21 29.59
N SER A 138 -34.25 9.08 30.23
CA SER A 138 -34.34 8.86 31.68
C SER A 138 -33.02 8.25 32.15
N GLU A 139 -32.70 8.37 33.43
CA GLU A 139 -31.49 7.81 34.03
C GLU A 139 -31.42 6.30 33.80
N GLU A 140 -32.54 5.58 33.94
CA GLU A 140 -32.64 4.14 33.71
C GLU A 140 -32.27 3.77 32.26
N ARG A 141 -32.82 4.47 31.26
CA ARG A 141 -32.49 4.26 29.85
C ARG A 141 -31.05 4.63 29.48
N GLN A 142 -30.52 5.69 30.12
CA GLN A 142 -29.11 6.05 29.92
C GLN A 142 -28.18 4.94 30.39
N VAL A 143 -28.46 4.34 31.54
CA VAL A 143 -27.67 3.21 32.07
C VAL A 143 -27.81 2.01 31.16
N GLU A 144 -29.05 1.57 30.83
CA GLU A 144 -29.30 0.43 29.94
C GLU A 144 -28.58 0.56 28.60
N VAL A 145 -28.69 1.73 27.95
CA VAL A 145 -28.05 1.95 26.65
C VAL A 145 -26.54 2.07 26.78
N SER A 146 -26.02 2.71 27.84
CA SER A 146 -24.57 2.77 28.06
C SER A 146 -23.96 1.37 28.27
N ASP A 147 -24.64 0.50 29.00
CA ASP A 147 -24.18 -0.88 29.21
C ASP A 147 -24.21 -1.67 27.88
N LEU A 148 -25.25 -1.50 27.06
CA LEU A 148 -25.30 -2.07 25.70
C LEU A 148 -24.15 -1.56 24.82
N LEU A 149 -23.86 -0.26 24.84
CA LEU A 149 -22.76 0.31 24.05
C LEU A 149 -21.40 -0.20 24.57
N HIS A 150 -21.26 -0.41 25.85
CA HIS A 150 -20.06 -1.00 26.45
C HIS A 150 -19.85 -2.43 25.98
N GLU A 151 -20.89 -3.26 25.96
CA GLU A 151 -20.82 -4.60 25.37
C GLU A 151 -20.38 -4.56 23.90
N TYR A 152 -20.83 -3.59 23.13
CA TYR A 152 -20.40 -3.45 21.75
C TYR A 152 -18.91 -3.07 21.62
N VAL A 153 -18.38 -2.19 22.45
CA VAL A 153 -16.95 -1.88 22.48
C VAL A 153 -16.15 -3.14 22.80
N ASP A 154 -16.55 -3.92 23.80
CA ASP A 154 -15.84 -5.11 24.23
C ASP A 154 -15.91 -6.25 23.20
N VAL A 155 -17.08 -6.50 22.61
CA VAL A 155 -17.29 -7.63 21.68
C VAL A 155 -16.66 -7.39 20.32
N PHE A 156 -16.76 -6.18 19.78
CA PHE A 156 -16.25 -5.91 18.43
C PHE A 156 -14.73 -5.64 18.40
N ASP A 157 -14.13 -5.19 19.51
CA ASP A 157 -12.69 -4.92 19.67
C ASP A 157 -12.06 -4.01 18.57
N VAL A 158 -12.94 -3.34 17.81
CA VAL A 158 -12.55 -2.40 16.74
C VAL A 158 -13.02 -0.98 17.02
N TYR A 159 -13.65 -0.74 18.16
CA TYR A 159 -14.13 0.57 18.57
C TYR A 159 -13.46 1.02 19.86
N GLU A 160 -12.99 2.28 19.87
CA GLU A 160 -12.44 2.93 21.05
C GLU A 160 -13.55 3.62 21.87
N GLU A 161 -14.62 4.05 21.20
CA GLU A 161 -15.73 4.78 21.81
C GLU A 161 -16.97 4.68 20.94
N ILE A 162 -18.13 4.56 21.60
CA ILE A 162 -19.46 4.72 21.01
C ILE A 162 -20.21 5.75 21.82
N ILE A 163 -20.74 6.79 21.18
CA ILE A 163 -21.46 7.88 21.86
C ILE A 163 -22.80 8.17 21.18
N ILE A 164 -23.83 8.44 21.97
CA ILE A 164 -25.14 8.87 21.51
C ILE A 164 -25.38 10.30 22.02
N VAL A 165 -25.76 11.19 21.10
CA VAL A 165 -26.13 12.55 21.43
C VAL A 165 -27.58 12.85 21.01
N ASP A 166 -28.25 13.73 21.71
CA ASP A 166 -29.58 14.21 21.36
C ASP A 166 -29.58 15.18 20.15
N ALA A 167 -30.75 15.67 19.76
CA ALA A 167 -30.89 16.61 18.65
C ALA A 167 -30.18 17.94 18.86
N ASN A 168 -29.79 18.27 20.07
CA ASN A 168 -29.05 19.50 20.44
C ASN A 168 -27.53 19.25 20.53
N GLY A 169 -27.09 18.02 20.40
CA GLY A 169 -25.68 17.62 20.52
C GLY A 169 -25.24 17.27 21.93
N LYS A 170 -26.15 17.16 22.90
CA LYS A 170 -25.84 16.76 24.27
C LYS A 170 -25.69 15.24 24.35
N ALA A 171 -24.58 14.76 24.90
CA ALA A 171 -24.32 13.32 25.08
C ALA A 171 -25.28 12.72 26.11
N LEU A 172 -25.93 11.63 25.72
CA LEU A 172 -26.90 10.88 26.51
C LEU A 172 -26.36 9.57 27.02
N ALA A 173 -25.61 8.86 26.21
CA ALA A 173 -25.02 7.54 26.54
C ALA A 173 -23.66 7.35 25.88
N THR A 174 -22.80 6.56 26.50
CA THR A 174 -21.46 6.24 25.98
C THR A 174 -21.07 4.81 26.37
N GLY A 175 -20.32 4.16 25.48
CA GLY A 175 -19.83 2.77 25.72
C GLY A 175 -18.55 2.70 26.53
N ASP A 176 -17.80 3.77 26.69
CA ASP A 176 -16.51 3.77 27.37
C ASP A 176 -16.50 4.72 28.58
N ASN A 177 -16.29 6.01 28.35
CA ASN A 177 -16.07 6.97 29.41
C ASN A 177 -17.36 7.72 29.81
N LYS A 178 -17.89 7.37 31.00
CA LYS A 178 -19.12 8.00 31.53
C LYS A 178 -19.00 9.53 31.76
N ASP A 179 -17.78 10.08 31.84
CA ASP A 179 -17.55 11.53 31.97
C ASP A 179 -17.97 12.31 30.72
N TYR A 180 -18.22 11.62 29.60
CA TYR A 180 -18.74 12.27 28.39
C TYR A 180 -20.24 12.54 28.44
N ILE A 181 -20.99 11.86 29.31
CA ILE A 181 -22.44 12.07 29.47
C ILE A 181 -22.69 13.52 29.88
N GLY A 182 -23.59 14.17 29.18
CA GLY A 182 -23.94 15.58 29.43
C GLY A 182 -23.05 16.60 28.72
N GLN A 183 -21.92 16.21 28.13
CA GLN A 183 -21.08 17.10 27.34
C GLN A 183 -21.77 17.53 26.04
N ASP A 184 -21.40 18.69 25.54
CA ASP A 184 -21.92 19.29 24.30
C ASP A 184 -21.01 18.96 23.10
N TYR A 185 -21.59 18.33 22.08
CA TYR A 185 -20.97 17.97 20.81
C TYR A 185 -21.60 18.71 19.61
N SER A 186 -22.43 19.73 19.87
CA SER A 186 -23.13 20.50 18.83
C SER A 186 -22.19 21.21 17.85
N SER A 187 -20.96 21.53 18.30
CA SER A 187 -19.93 22.18 17.49
C SER A 187 -19.19 21.20 16.57
N GLU A 188 -19.23 19.90 16.83
CA GLU A 188 -18.49 18.86 16.12
C GLU A 188 -18.97 18.69 14.66
N ASP A 189 -18.04 18.52 13.72
CA ASP A 189 -18.37 18.41 12.29
C ASP A 189 -19.24 17.19 11.97
N TRP A 190 -18.93 16.04 12.59
CA TRP A 190 -19.72 14.81 12.43
C TRP A 190 -21.19 14.99 12.85
N PHE A 191 -21.45 15.71 13.96
CA PHE A 191 -22.80 16.02 14.42
C PHE A 191 -23.54 16.91 13.43
N LYS A 192 -22.91 18.04 13.06
CA LYS A 192 -23.50 19.01 12.11
C LYS A 192 -23.84 18.37 10.77
N ARG A 193 -22.96 17.49 10.26
CA ARG A 193 -23.18 16.79 8.97
C ARG A 193 -24.35 15.81 9.07
N CYS A 194 -24.39 14.95 10.08
CA CYS A 194 -25.49 14.03 10.30
C CYS A 194 -26.83 14.73 10.50
N MET A 195 -26.85 15.86 11.21
CA MET A 195 -28.08 16.63 11.39
C MET A 195 -28.53 17.36 10.12
N ARG A 196 -27.64 17.69 9.19
CA ARG A 196 -27.97 18.32 7.90
C ARG A 196 -28.37 17.27 6.84
N GLN A 197 -27.66 16.17 6.76
CA GLN A 197 -27.83 15.12 5.74
C GLN A 197 -28.63 13.93 6.33
N ASN A 198 -29.32 13.18 5.47
CA ASN A 198 -30.02 11.97 5.90
C ASN A 198 -29.19 10.70 5.77
N ASP A 199 -27.87 10.85 5.70
CA ASP A 199 -26.92 9.76 5.47
C ASP A 199 -25.90 9.71 6.59
N SER A 200 -25.18 8.59 6.67
CA SER A 200 -24.04 8.45 7.56
C SER A 200 -22.88 9.33 7.10
N TYR A 201 -22.07 9.73 8.04
CA TYR A 201 -20.85 10.47 7.82
C TYR A 201 -19.64 9.67 8.30
N VAL A 202 -18.60 9.59 7.48
CA VAL A 202 -17.31 9.01 7.82
C VAL A 202 -16.27 10.13 7.73
N SER A 203 -15.53 10.37 8.81
CA SER A 203 -14.45 11.38 8.80
C SER A 203 -13.24 10.88 8.00
N ASP A 204 -12.31 11.77 7.71
CA ASP A 204 -10.93 11.35 7.44
C ASP A 204 -10.25 10.91 8.74
N MET A 205 -9.07 10.29 8.65
CA MET A 205 -8.29 9.95 9.83
C MET A 205 -7.77 11.22 10.50
N TYR A 206 -7.84 11.27 11.82
CA TYR A 206 -7.37 12.39 12.63
C TYR A 206 -6.84 11.91 13.99
N TYR A 207 -6.04 12.76 14.64
CA TYR A 207 -5.66 12.54 16.02
C TYR A 207 -6.73 13.07 16.96
N SER A 208 -7.29 12.22 17.83
CA SER A 208 -8.27 12.62 18.84
C SER A 208 -7.57 13.02 20.13
N ASP A 209 -7.66 14.31 20.48
CA ASP A 209 -7.13 14.80 21.76
C ASP A 209 -7.79 14.20 22.99
N LYS A 210 -9.05 13.76 22.86
CA LYS A 210 -9.80 13.12 23.95
C LYS A 210 -9.30 11.68 24.17
N LEU A 211 -9.17 10.90 23.10
CA LEU A 211 -8.70 9.50 23.15
C LEU A 211 -7.17 9.36 23.22
N LYS A 212 -6.42 10.44 22.85
CA LYS A 212 -4.96 10.43 22.70
C LYS A 212 -4.49 9.37 21.68
N LYS A 213 -5.31 9.13 20.64
CA LYS A 213 -5.10 8.13 19.59
C LYS A 213 -5.52 8.66 18.22
N TYR A 214 -4.98 8.04 17.17
CA TYR A 214 -5.48 8.22 15.81
C TYR A 214 -6.78 7.44 15.63
N THR A 215 -7.75 8.01 14.93
CA THR A 215 -9.06 7.41 14.73
C THR A 215 -9.76 7.95 13.49
N VAL A 216 -10.82 7.23 13.09
CA VAL A 216 -11.83 7.66 12.12
C VAL A 216 -13.18 7.60 12.81
N SER A 217 -13.99 8.63 12.61
CA SER A 217 -15.36 8.66 13.15
C SER A 217 -16.35 8.18 12.11
N PHE A 218 -17.20 7.22 12.49
CA PHE A 218 -18.42 6.89 11.77
C PHE A 218 -19.60 7.43 12.55
N SER A 219 -20.51 8.14 11.87
CA SER A 219 -21.65 8.77 12.52
C SER A 219 -22.91 8.59 11.69
N ALA A 220 -24.05 8.39 12.34
CA ALA A 220 -25.33 8.22 11.67
C ALA A 220 -26.45 8.95 12.43
N PRO A 221 -27.40 9.58 11.71
CA PRO A 221 -28.56 10.20 12.34
C PRO A 221 -29.48 9.13 12.92
N ILE A 222 -29.98 9.37 14.13
CA ILE A 222 -31.03 8.58 14.76
C ILE A 222 -32.36 9.18 14.35
N ILE A 223 -33.20 8.37 13.68
CA ILE A 223 -34.45 8.82 13.10
C ILE A 223 -35.61 8.19 13.86
N SER A 224 -36.54 9.04 14.35
CA SER A 224 -37.78 8.61 15.00
C SER A 224 -38.71 7.89 14.03
N GLU A 225 -39.75 7.23 14.56
CA GLU A 225 -40.78 6.60 13.75
C GLU A 225 -41.55 7.58 12.83
N ASN A 226 -41.61 8.85 13.24
CA ASN A 226 -42.21 9.92 12.46
C ASN A 226 -41.27 10.55 11.42
N GLY A 227 -40.06 9.99 11.21
CA GLY A 227 -39.07 10.47 10.26
C GLY A 227 -38.27 11.71 10.72
N LYS A 228 -38.41 12.15 11.97
CA LYS A 228 -37.67 13.27 12.54
C LYS A 228 -36.30 12.80 13.06
N LYS A 229 -35.25 13.57 12.82
CA LYS A 229 -33.93 13.32 13.44
C LYS A 229 -34.00 13.70 14.92
N VAL A 230 -33.74 12.77 15.79
CA VAL A 230 -33.82 12.92 17.26
C VAL A 230 -32.44 12.90 17.92
N GLY A 231 -31.42 12.52 17.18
CA GLY A 231 -30.05 12.52 17.69
C GLY A 231 -29.05 11.96 16.65
N VAL A 232 -27.85 11.73 17.09
CA VAL A 232 -26.78 11.11 16.32
C VAL A 232 -26.08 10.07 17.17
N ILE A 233 -25.81 8.89 16.60
CA ILE A 233 -24.85 7.94 17.14
C ILE A 233 -23.54 8.09 16.39
N SER A 234 -22.41 8.07 17.12
CA SER A 234 -21.08 8.20 16.55
C SER A 234 -20.11 7.24 17.23
N VAL A 235 -19.28 6.56 16.44
CA VAL A 235 -18.23 5.67 16.92
C VAL A 235 -16.85 6.19 16.54
N ARG A 236 -15.84 5.78 17.31
CA ARG A 236 -14.43 6.01 17.03
C ARG A 236 -13.77 4.67 16.76
N LEU A 237 -13.23 4.52 15.54
CA LEU A 237 -12.53 3.30 15.13
C LEU A 237 -11.20 3.18 15.90
N ASN A 238 -10.92 2.01 16.44
CA ASN A 238 -9.58 1.64 16.86
C ASN A 238 -8.69 1.51 15.60
N TRP A 239 -7.74 2.45 15.42
CA TRP A 239 -6.91 2.52 14.22
C TRP A 239 -5.97 1.31 14.05
N GLU A 240 -5.73 0.54 15.13
CA GLU A 240 -4.98 -0.73 15.07
C GLU A 240 -5.62 -1.73 14.09
N ALA A 241 -6.94 -1.68 13.88
CA ALA A 241 -7.61 -2.51 12.88
C ALA A 241 -7.08 -2.30 11.44
N ILE A 242 -6.62 -1.09 11.12
CA ILE A 242 -5.98 -0.80 9.83
C ILE A 242 -4.53 -1.29 9.82
N TYR A 243 -3.83 -1.16 10.94
CA TYR A 243 -2.49 -1.69 11.08
C TYR A 243 -2.46 -3.22 10.94
N ASP A 244 -3.44 -3.92 11.49
CA ASP A 244 -3.58 -5.38 11.32
C ASP A 244 -3.70 -5.79 9.84
N ILE A 245 -4.35 -4.97 9.01
CA ILE A 245 -4.45 -5.22 7.58
C ILE A 245 -3.09 -5.04 6.90
N ILE A 246 -2.41 -3.93 7.14
CA ILE A 246 -1.15 -3.61 6.45
C ILE A 246 0.03 -4.45 6.94
N ASP A 247 0.03 -4.89 8.21
CA ASP A 247 1.09 -5.73 8.77
C ASP A 247 1.13 -7.13 8.17
N ARG A 248 -0.03 -7.64 7.76
CA ARG A 248 -0.15 -8.95 7.09
C ARG A 248 0.25 -8.91 5.62
N ALA A 249 0.62 -7.74 5.09
CA ALA A 249 1.07 -7.62 3.70
C ALA A 249 2.33 -8.45 3.45
N LYS A 250 2.26 -9.34 2.48
CA LYS A 250 3.39 -10.15 2.02
C LYS A 250 4.20 -9.38 0.97
N ILE A 251 5.04 -8.49 1.44
CA ILE A 251 6.04 -7.74 0.68
C ILE A 251 7.43 -8.21 1.08
N GLY A 252 8.46 -7.89 0.27
CA GLY A 252 9.86 -8.22 0.60
C GLY A 252 10.29 -7.71 1.99
N GLU A 253 11.38 -8.24 2.54
CA GLU A 253 11.87 -7.91 3.88
C GLU A 253 12.15 -6.40 4.06
N THR A 254 12.51 -5.72 2.98
CA THR A 254 12.78 -4.28 2.92
C THR A 254 11.59 -3.46 2.41
N GLY A 255 10.43 -4.12 2.20
CA GLY A 255 9.25 -3.49 1.66
C GLY A 255 8.57 -2.55 2.67
N GLU A 256 8.11 -1.41 2.19
CA GLU A 256 7.34 -0.41 2.95
C GLU A 256 5.89 -0.36 2.44
N VAL A 257 4.95 -0.24 3.37
CA VAL A 257 3.52 -0.02 3.05
C VAL A 257 3.08 1.28 3.70
N PHE A 258 2.42 2.10 2.91
CA PHE A 258 1.79 3.33 3.36
C PHE A 258 0.32 3.34 2.93
N VAL A 259 -0.53 3.89 3.78
CA VAL A 259 -1.86 4.38 3.39
C VAL A 259 -1.80 5.89 3.42
N ILE A 260 -2.23 6.53 2.35
CA ILE A 260 -2.27 7.99 2.22
C ILE A 260 -3.70 8.47 2.04
N ASN A 261 -3.97 9.69 2.53
CA ASN A 261 -5.23 10.37 2.28
C ASN A 261 -5.23 11.08 0.91
N LYS A 262 -6.31 11.77 0.59
CA LYS A 262 -6.50 12.50 -0.68
C LYS A 262 -5.48 13.63 -0.94
N THR A 263 -4.77 14.08 0.08
CA THR A 263 -3.72 15.11 -0.03
C THR A 263 -2.33 14.50 -0.13
N GLY A 264 -2.22 13.16 -0.03
CA GLY A 264 -0.94 12.44 -0.05
C GLY A 264 -0.28 12.32 1.32
N GLU A 265 -0.92 12.76 2.40
CA GLU A 265 -0.40 12.60 3.75
C GLU A 265 -0.52 11.16 4.23
N VAL A 266 0.52 10.65 4.86
CA VAL A 266 0.55 9.30 5.42
C VAL A 266 -0.42 9.21 6.60
N ILE A 267 -1.41 8.32 6.49
CA ILE A 267 -2.39 8.03 7.55
C ILE A 267 -2.17 6.67 8.21
N ALA A 268 -1.46 5.76 7.56
CA ALA A 268 -0.94 4.54 8.17
C ALA A 268 0.37 4.11 7.50
N SER A 269 1.28 3.53 8.28
CA SER A 269 2.51 2.94 7.76
C SER A 269 2.91 1.75 8.62
N LYS A 270 3.59 0.76 8.01
CA LYS A 270 4.00 -0.46 8.70
C LYS A 270 4.92 -0.20 9.90
N ASN A 271 5.70 0.87 9.88
CA ASN A 271 6.56 1.29 10.98
C ASN A 271 5.91 2.26 11.97
N ARG A 272 4.64 2.65 11.78
CA ARG A 272 3.86 3.64 12.59
C ARG A 272 4.53 5.02 12.67
N MET A 273 5.45 5.31 11.77
CA MET A 273 6.14 6.60 11.76
C MET A 273 5.48 7.59 10.77
N ASP A 274 5.72 8.86 11.01
CA ASP A 274 5.37 9.94 10.09
C ASP A 274 3.87 10.13 9.83
N ILE A 275 3.01 9.59 10.69
CA ILE A 275 1.55 9.70 10.57
C ILE A 275 1.13 11.17 10.68
N LEU A 276 0.43 11.68 9.64
CA LEU A 276 0.03 13.08 9.45
C LEU A 276 1.20 14.09 9.40
N ASN A 277 2.46 13.62 9.35
CA ASN A 277 3.65 14.48 9.31
C ASN A 277 4.46 14.33 8.02
N ARG A 278 4.15 13.32 7.19
CA ARG A 278 4.83 13.08 5.92
C ARG A 278 3.83 13.09 4.77
N ASN A 279 4.18 13.80 3.70
CA ASN A 279 3.46 13.77 2.45
C ASN A 279 4.26 12.99 1.40
N LEU A 280 3.70 11.90 0.86
CA LEU A 280 4.41 11.06 -0.10
C LEU A 280 4.50 11.68 -1.50
N THR A 281 3.70 12.70 -1.81
CA THR A 281 3.78 13.40 -3.10
C THR A 281 5.08 14.16 -3.28
N ASP A 282 5.76 14.51 -2.19
CA ASP A 282 7.07 15.15 -2.23
C ASP A 282 8.17 14.18 -2.67
N ALA A 283 8.01 12.90 -2.34
CA ALA A 283 9.03 11.87 -2.59
C ALA A 283 8.75 11.04 -3.86
N TYR A 284 7.48 10.67 -4.13
CA TYR A 284 7.13 9.68 -5.14
C TYR A 284 6.18 10.22 -6.21
N SER A 285 6.49 9.99 -7.50
CA SER A 285 5.56 10.30 -8.61
C SER A 285 4.32 9.40 -8.55
N ALA A 286 4.47 8.15 -8.11
CA ALA A 286 3.38 7.21 -7.85
C ALA A 286 2.32 7.80 -6.92
N ALA A 287 2.71 8.49 -5.84
CA ALA A 287 1.78 9.17 -4.94
C ALA A 287 1.06 10.35 -5.63
N ARG A 288 1.77 11.13 -6.46
CA ARG A 288 1.17 12.20 -7.27
C ARG A 288 0.18 11.66 -8.30
N ASP A 289 0.51 10.54 -8.91
CA ASP A 289 -0.32 9.88 -9.91
C ASP A 289 -1.65 9.43 -9.32
N VAL A 290 -1.62 8.76 -8.16
CA VAL A 290 -2.83 8.24 -7.53
C VAL A 290 -3.74 9.35 -7.01
N ILE A 291 -3.22 10.43 -6.43
CA ILE A 291 -4.05 11.56 -5.99
C ILE A 291 -4.59 12.38 -7.18
N SER A 292 -3.99 12.26 -8.37
CA SER A 292 -4.52 12.85 -9.62
C SER A 292 -5.66 12.06 -10.24
N GLY A 293 -6.06 10.93 -9.65
CA GLY A 293 -7.18 10.11 -10.07
C GLY A 293 -6.82 8.85 -10.86
N LYS A 294 -5.54 8.47 -10.94
CA LYS A 294 -5.16 7.17 -11.51
C LYS A 294 -5.50 6.06 -10.51
N GLU A 295 -6.17 5.01 -10.97
CA GLU A 295 -6.69 3.94 -10.10
C GLU A 295 -5.59 3.04 -9.54
N TYR A 296 -4.61 2.66 -10.38
CA TYR A 296 -3.45 1.83 -10.02
C TYR A 296 -2.31 2.04 -11.00
N GLY A 297 -1.11 1.69 -10.58
CA GLY A 297 0.09 1.78 -11.41
C GLY A 297 1.35 1.51 -10.60
N TYR A 298 2.48 1.64 -11.27
CA TYR A 298 3.78 1.51 -10.63
C TYR A 298 4.81 2.47 -11.23
N GLU A 299 5.83 2.77 -10.43
CA GLU A 299 7.02 3.53 -10.77
C GLU A 299 8.26 2.68 -10.49
N ILE A 300 9.29 2.79 -11.32
CA ILE A 300 10.56 2.10 -11.14
C ILE A 300 11.62 3.13 -10.79
N GLU A 301 12.32 2.94 -9.68
CA GLU A 301 13.52 3.70 -9.32
C GLU A 301 14.76 2.98 -9.85
N GLU A 302 15.55 3.67 -10.67
CA GLU A 302 16.81 3.16 -11.22
C GLU A 302 17.99 4.04 -10.78
N ILE A 303 19.09 3.40 -10.37
CA ILE A 303 20.38 4.07 -10.12
C ILE A 303 21.44 3.42 -11.00
N ASN A 304 22.09 4.20 -11.87
CA ASN A 304 23.13 3.74 -12.82
C ASN A 304 22.66 2.62 -13.77
N GLY A 305 21.35 2.56 -14.07
CA GLY A 305 20.74 1.52 -14.91
C GLY A 305 20.44 0.21 -14.19
N GLU A 306 20.56 0.20 -12.87
CA GLU A 306 20.11 -0.90 -12.00
C GLU A 306 18.85 -0.45 -11.25
N ILE A 307 17.85 -1.32 -11.23
CA ILE A 307 16.61 -1.06 -10.49
C ILE A 307 16.89 -1.23 -9.01
N THR A 308 16.57 -0.20 -8.26
CA THR A 308 16.77 -0.17 -6.81
C THR A 308 15.48 -0.32 -6.04
N ALA A 309 14.34 0.11 -6.62
CA ALA A 309 13.03 -0.06 -6.02
C ALA A 309 11.90 0.00 -7.06
N ILE A 310 10.76 -0.61 -6.71
CA ILE A 310 9.49 -0.46 -7.40
C ILE A 310 8.49 0.12 -6.41
N ILE A 311 7.82 1.20 -6.80
CA ILE A 311 6.77 1.84 -6.03
C ILE A 311 5.45 1.64 -6.78
N VAL A 312 4.50 1.00 -6.14
CA VAL A 312 3.16 0.74 -6.69
C VAL A 312 2.11 1.47 -5.89
N TYR A 313 0.95 1.70 -6.50
CA TYR A 313 -0.17 2.33 -5.82
C TYR A 313 -1.50 1.73 -6.26
N ALA A 314 -2.47 1.75 -5.34
CA ALA A 314 -3.86 1.43 -5.60
C ALA A 314 -4.77 2.43 -4.88
N HIS A 315 -5.71 3.02 -5.62
CA HIS A 315 -6.71 3.94 -5.10
C HIS A 315 -7.95 3.19 -4.62
N THR A 316 -8.65 3.73 -3.63
CA THR A 316 -9.93 3.22 -3.16
C THR A 316 -10.95 3.18 -4.31
N LYS A 317 -11.66 2.07 -4.43
CA LYS A 317 -12.84 1.94 -5.30
C LYS A 317 -14.13 1.95 -4.50
N GLY A 318 -14.01 1.98 -3.17
CA GLY A 318 -15.11 1.73 -2.27
C GLY A 318 -15.56 0.27 -2.29
N TYR A 319 -16.55 -0.04 -1.50
CA TYR A 319 -17.15 -1.37 -1.45
C TYR A 319 -18.67 -1.27 -1.21
N LYS A 320 -19.48 -1.83 -2.10
CA LYS A 320 -20.94 -1.77 -2.06
C LYS A 320 -21.45 -0.31 -1.95
N SER A 321 -22.14 0.04 -0.83
CA SER A 321 -22.64 1.39 -0.58
C SER A 321 -21.59 2.35 -0.02
N PHE A 322 -20.42 1.88 0.38
CA PHE A 322 -19.33 2.73 0.81
C PHE A 322 -18.52 3.22 -0.40
N SER A 323 -18.55 4.52 -0.66
CA SER A 323 -17.90 5.13 -1.84
C SER A 323 -16.39 5.30 -1.72
N GLY A 324 -15.78 4.83 -0.61
CA GLY A 324 -14.37 5.10 -0.29
C GLY A 324 -14.15 6.46 0.35
N LYS A 325 -12.90 6.70 0.76
CA LYS A 325 -12.45 7.96 1.42
C LYS A 325 -11.41 8.73 0.60
N GLU A 326 -11.26 8.41 -0.70
CA GLU A 326 -10.19 8.93 -1.54
C GLU A 326 -8.79 8.60 -0.96
N TRP A 327 -8.70 7.47 -0.25
CA TRP A 327 -7.44 6.93 0.27
C TRP A 327 -6.74 6.08 -0.77
N SER A 328 -5.44 5.91 -0.60
CA SER A 328 -4.66 5.05 -1.48
C SER A 328 -3.62 4.28 -0.68
N VAL A 329 -3.37 3.05 -1.09
CA VAL A 329 -2.23 2.26 -0.62
C VAL A 329 -1.06 2.50 -1.56
N VAL A 330 0.11 2.77 -0.99
CA VAL A 330 1.39 2.86 -1.71
C VAL A 330 2.32 1.82 -1.10
N VAL A 331 2.89 0.97 -1.95
CA VAL A 331 3.86 -0.07 -1.54
C VAL A 331 5.17 0.21 -2.26
N LYS A 332 6.27 0.26 -1.51
CA LYS A 332 7.63 0.33 -2.03
C LYS A 332 8.34 -0.99 -1.74
N GLU A 333 8.86 -1.63 -2.76
CA GLU A 333 9.70 -2.82 -2.66
C GLU A 333 11.12 -2.44 -3.13
N VAL A 334 12.14 -2.72 -2.30
CA VAL A 334 13.55 -2.39 -2.55
C VAL A 334 14.32 -3.66 -2.88
N PHE A 335 15.26 -3.62 -3.83
CA PHE A 335 16.03 -4.78 -4.33
C PHE A 335 17.53 -4.65 -4.07
#